data_fc34817b5f4f2840d28e55f2a6a2b40f
#
_entry.id   fc34817b5f4f2840d28e55f2a6a2b40f
#
_cell.length_a   1.000
_cell.length_b   1.000
_cell.length_c   1.000
_cell.angle_alpha   90.00
_cell.angle_beta   90.00
_cell.angle_gamma   90.00
#
_symmetry.space_group_name_H-M   'P 1'
#
loop_
_entity.id
_entity.type
_entity.pdbx_description
1 polymer ?
#
loop_
_entity_poly.entity_id
_entity_poly.type
_entity_poly.pdbx_seq_one_letter_code
_entity_poly.pdbx_strand_id
1 'polypeptide(L)'
;MSKGLDHTSVAHSMQPDDTPDLRELYRGFAEQSLIPLWTQLGDLMPIHPKPKAVAHVWKWSKLLPLAKRSGDLVAVGRGGERRAIGLANPGLAPNAFISPTLWAAIQYLGPREVAPEHRHSQNAFRFVVDGEGVWTVVNGDPVRMSRGDLLLTPGGNFHGHQNVTDQAMTWIDGLDIPFSQQMDVGFFEFGPDQLTCLETPEYSRSERLWCHPGLRPLVGLQDTVSSPIGAYRWKYTDAALNQQLQLEAEGHPATIAPGHAAIRYVNPMTGSDVMPTIRLEFHRLRAGVQTALRRDVGSTVFQVFEGRGSVVMNGQTHALEKGDLFVIPSWISWSLQAQTQFDLFRFSDA
;
A
#
# COMPACT_ATOMS: atom_id res chain seq x y z
N MET A 1 -15.77 -27.47 6.55
CA MET A 1 -17.24 -27.36 6.70
C MET A 1 -17.58 -25.91 6.35
N SER A 2 -18.00 -25.69 5.11
CA SER A 2 -18.44 -24.38 4.59
C SER A 2 -19.72 -24.00 5.33
N LYS A 3 -19.68 -22.92 6.11
CA LYS A 3 -20.91 -22.25 6.56
C LYS A 3 -21.49 -21.57 5.32
N GLY A 4 -22.57 -22.15 4.80
CA GLY A 4 -23.35 -21.55 3.75
C GLY A 4 -23.74 -20.12 4.16
N LEU A 5 -23.50 -19.17 3.27
CA LEU A 5 -24.05 -17.84 3.37
C LEU A 5 -25.57 -17.97 3.48
N ASP A 6 -26.11 -17.50 4.57
CA ASP A 6 -27.54 -17.46 4.82
C ASP A 6 -28.18 -16.48 3.82
N HIS A 7 -28.66 -16.99 2.70
CA HIS A 7 -29.32 -16.22 1.64
C HIS A 7 -30.68 -15.64 2.08
N THR A 8 -31.09 -15.88 3.35
CA THR A 8 -32.38 -15.40 3.84
C THR A 8 -32.39 -13.94 4.32
N SER A 9 -31.21 -13.29 4.43
CA SER A 9 -31.13 -11.92 4.99
C SER A 9 -31.32 -10.78 4.00
N VAL A 10 -31.55 -11.05 2.72
CA VAL A 10 -31.81 -10.03 1.68
C VAL A 10 -33.29 -10.05 1.24
N ALA A 11 -34.17 -10.54 2.09
CA ALA A 11 -35.59 -10.34 1.84
C ALA A 11 -35.89 -8.84 1.90
N HIS A 12 -36.38 -8.28 0.80
CA HIS A 12 -37.02 -6.95 0.79
C HIS A 12 -38.00 -6.89 1.96
N SER A 13 -37.78 -6.00 2.91
CA SER A 13 -38.73 -5.77 4.00
C SER A 13 -40.00 -5.24 3.34
N MET A 14 -41.04 -6.10 3.27
CA MET A 14 -42.32 -5.74 2.69
C MET A 14 -42.79 -4.41 3.30
N GLN A 15 -43.02 -3.41 2.45
CA GLN A 15 -43.53 -2.13 2.90
C GLN A 15 -45.05 -2.26 3.21
N PRO A 16 -45.58 -1.50 4.19
CA PRO A 16 -46.99 -1.56 4.53
C PRO A 16 -47.92 -1.33 3.34
N ASP A 17 -47.47 -0.54 2.36
CA ASP A 17 -48.24 -0.13 1.19
C ASP A 17 -48.11 -1.08 -0.02
N ASP A 18 -47.39 -2.18 0.08
CA ASP A 18 -47.25 -3.15 -1.01
C ASP A 18 -48.60 -3.82 -1.32
N THR A 19 -49.01 -3.78 -2.57
CA THR A 19 -50.18 -4.50 -3.04
C THR A 19 -49.99 -6.01 -2.97
N PRO A 20 -51.07 -6.81 -2.92
CA PRO A 20 -50.94 -8.28 -2.97
C PRO A 20 -50.12 -8.79 -4.19
N ASP A 21 -50.36 -8.20 -5.37
CA ASP A 21 -49.67 -8.55 -6.61
C ASP A 21 -48.17 -8.21 -6.55
N LEU A 22 -47.83 -7.07 -5.94
CA LEU A 22 -46.42 -6.69 -5.76
C LEU A 22 -45.71 -7.63 -4.77
N ARG A 23 -46.38 -8.07 -3.73
CA ARG A 23 -45.82 -9.07 -2.80
C ARG A 23 -45.63 -10.43 -3.47
N GLU A 24 -46.55 -10.85 -4.34
CA GLU A 24 -46.39 -12.08 -5.14
C GLU A 24 -45.21 -11.96 -6.11
N LEU A 25 -45.06 -10.83 -6.79
CA LEU A 25 -43.93 -10.55 -7.67
C LEU A 25 -42.59 -10.63 -6.92
N TYR A 26 -42.49 -10.00 -5.75
CA TYR A 26 -41.26 -10.05 -4.95
C TYR A 26 -40.97 -11.46 -4.44
N ARG A 27 -41.99 -12.25 -4.14
CA ARG A 27 -41.79 -13.68 -3.79
C ARG A 27 -41.24 -14.45 -4.99
N GLY A 28 -41.78 -14.24 -6.20
CA GLY A 28 -41.29 -14.83 -7.42
C GLY A 28 -39.85 -14.45 -7.72
N PHE A 29 -39.44 -13.20 -7.46
CA PHE A 29 -38.04 -12.79 -7.56
C PHE A 29 -37.14 -13.55 -6.57
N ALA A 30 -37.55 -13.63 -5.31
CA ALA A 30 -36.79 -14.32 -4.27
C ALA A 30 -36.61 -15.82 -4.58
N GLU A 31 -37.64 -16.51 -5.06
CA GLU A 31 -37.60 -17.92 -5.48
C GLU A 31 -36.59 -18.18 -6.62
N GLN A 32 -36.36 -17.18 -7.46
CA GLN A 32 -35.40 -17.24 -8.57
C GLN A 32 -34.04 -16.57 -8.25
N SER A 33 -33.79 -16.26 -6.98
CA SER A 33 -32.57 -15.52 -6.55
C SER A 33 -32.39 -14.19 -7.27
N LEU A 34 -33.46 -13.48 -7.57
CA LEU A 34 -33.47 -12.17 -8.19
C LEU A 34 -33.72 -11.09 -7.14
N ILE A 35 -33.00 -9.97 -7.24
CA ILE A 35 -33.18 -8.80 -6.38
C ILE A 35 -33.47 -7.59 -7.24
N PRO A 36 -34.67 -6.97 -7.12
CA PRO A 36 -35.01 -5.80 -7.93
C PRO A 36 -34.18 -4.59 -7.53
N LEU A 37 -33.51 -3.96 -8.51
CA LEU A 37 -32.59 -2.85 -8.30
C LEU A 37 -33.23 -1.67 -7.56
N TRP A 38 -34.50 -1.37 -7.84
CA TRP A 38 -35.19 -0.24 -7.22
C TRP A 38 -35.41 -0.38 -5.70
N THR A 39 -35.24 -1.59 -5.14
CA THR A 39 -35.28 -1.82 -3.70
C THR A 39 -33.92 -1.66 -3.04
N GLN A 40 -32.82 -1.59 -3.83
CA GLN A 40 -31.43 -1.61 -3.37
C GLN A 40 -30.66 -0.32 -3.72
N LEU A 41 -31.31 0.64 -4.40
CA LEU A 41 -30.62 1.77 -5.03
C LEU A 41 -29.76 2.58 -4.05
N GLY A 42 -30.24 2.80 -2.83
CA GLY A 42 -29.54 3.58 -1.80
C GLY A 42 -28.27 2.92 -1.26
N ASP A 43 -28.17 1.60 -1.36
CA ASP A 43 -27.03 0.84 -0.88
C ASP A 43 -26.07 0.49 -2.00
N LEU A 44 -26.58 0.09 -3.17
CA LEU A 44 -25.75 -0.25 -4.33
C LEU A 44 -25.12 0.97 -5.01
N MET A 45 -25.86 2.08 -5.10
CA MET A 45 -25.44 3.31 -5.78
C MET A 45 -25.66 4.54 -4.90
N PRO A 46 -24.91 4.67 -3.80
CA PRO A 46 -25.04 5.83 -2.93
C PRO A 46 -24.57 7.11 -3.65
N ILE A 47 -25.19 8.25 -3.36
CA ILE A 47 -24.82 9.56 -3.93
C ILE A 47 -23.37 9.94 -3.58
N HIS A 48 -22.87 9.49 -2.43
CA HIS A 48 -21.51 9.69 -1.98
C HIS A 48 -20.95 8.39 -1.40
N PRO A 49 -19.62 8.15 -1.50
CA PRO A 49 -19.00 7.03 -0.82
C PRO A 49 -19.34 6.99 0.67
N LYS A 50 -19.67 5.79 1.17
CA LYS A 50 -19.96 5.53 2.59
C LYS A 50 -18.89 4.57 3.16
N PRO A 51 -17.65 5.04 3.40
CA PRO A 51 -16.58 4.16 3.85
C PRO A 51 -16.88 3.59 5.23
N LYS A 52 -16.64 2.29 5.40
CA LYS A 52 -16.61 1.64 6.72
C LYS A 52 -15.28 1.92 7.43
N ALA A 53 -14.19 2.05 6.66
CA ALA A 53 -12.90 2.45 7.20
C ALA A 53 -12.98 3.85 7.82
N VAL A 54 -12.26 4.08 8.90
CA VAL A 54 -12.17 5.37 9.59
C VAL A 54 -10.79 6.00 9.40
N ALA A 55 -10.72 7.32 9.43
CA ALA A 55 -9.44 8.03 9.49
C ALA A 55 -8.68 7.61 10.75
N HIS A 56 -7.43 7.22 10.61
CA HIS A 56 -6.65 6.71 11.73
C HIS A 56 -5.16 7.02 11.60
N VAL A 57 -4.49 7.22 12.74
CA VAL A 57 -3.05 7.50 12.81
C VAL A 57 -2.39 6.45 13.71
N TRP A 58 -1.34 5.80 13.21
CA TRP A 58 -0.46 4.93 13.98
C TRP A 58 0.84 5.67 14.28
N LYS A 59 1.13 5.85 15.57
CA LYS A 59 2.34 6.53 16.02
C LYS A 59 3.54 5.59 15.98
N TRP A 60 4.59 6.00 15.27
CA TRP A 60 5.83 5.22 15.16
C TRP A 60 6.47 4.94 16.53
N SER A 61 6.39 5.90 17.44
CA SER A 61 6.85 5.74 18.83
C SER A 61 6.16 4.61 19.61
N LYS A 62 5.01 4.10 19.11
CA LYS A 62 4.31 2.92 19.63
C LYS A 62 4.55 1.67 18.78
N LEU A 63 4.63 1.83 17.46
CA LEU A 63 4.81 0.70 16.54
C LEU A 63 6.21 0.09 16.66
N LEU A 64 7.27 0.90 16.61
CA LEU A 64 8.64 0.40 16.59
C LEU A 64 9.02 -0.43 17.82
N PRO A 65 8.68 -0.04 19.06
CA PRO A 65 8.92 -0.88 20.24
C PRO A 65 8.21 -2.24 20.17
N LEU A 66 6.98 -2.28 19.64
CA LEU A 66 6.26 -3.54 19.44
C LEU A 66 6.91 -4.42 18.38
N ALA A 67 7.34 -3.82 17.26
CA ALA A 67 8.06 -4.52 16.21
C ALA A 67 9.38 -5.14 16.73
N LYS A 68 10.18 -4.37 17.47
CA LYS A 68 11.40 -4.86 18.11
C LYS A 68 11.12 -6.01 19.08
N ARG A 69 10.12 -5.84 19.96
CA ARG A 69 9.74 -6.88 20.92
C ARG A 69 9.23 -8.14 20.24
N SER A 70 8.56 -8.03 19.09
CA SER A 70 8.18 -9.21 18.30
C SER A 70 9.42 -9.96 17.78
N GLY A 71 10.50 -9.23 17.48
CA GLY A 71 11.81 -9.81 17.12
C GLY A 71 12.36 -10.72 18.22
N ASP A 72 12.22 -10.30 19.47
CA ASP A 72 12.72 -11.06 20.63
C ASP A 72 11.86 -12.30 20.94
N LEU A 73 10.58 -12.27 20.64
CA LEU A 73 9.60 -13.27 21.11
C LEU A 73 9.10 -14.23 20.04
N VAL A 74 9.17 -13.86 18.78
CA VAL A 74 8.60 -14.63 17.66
C VAL A 74 9.69 -14.93 16.65
N ALA A 75 10.02 -16.20 16.46
CA ALA A 75 10.95 -16.60 15.41
C ALA A 75 10.38 -16.32 14.01
N VAL A 76 11.26 -15.98 13.06
CA VAL A 76 10.88 -15.91 11.64
C VAL A 76 10.39 -17.29 11.20
N GLY A 77 9.30 -17.33 10.44
CA GLY A 77 8.70 -18.59 9.98
C GLY A 77 7.60 -19.15 10.88
N ARG A 78 7.36 -18.59 12.07
CA ARG A 78 6.30 -19.06 12.97
C ARG A 78 4.92 -18.57 12.49
N GLY A 79 4.02 -19.53 12.18
CA GLY A 79 2.59 -19.28 11.98
C GLY A 79 2.25 -18.43 10.74
N GLY A 80 3.12 -18.39 9.73
CA GLY A 80 2.90 -17.59 8.53
C GLY A 80 4.14 -16.82 8.08
N GLU A 81 5.34 -17.27 8.49
CA GLU A 81 6.59 -16.93 7.85
C GLU A 81 7.30 -15.67 8.23
N ARG A 82 6.62 -14.60 8.62
CA ARG A 82 7.25 -13.31 8.81
C ARG A 82 6.69 -12.61 10.03
N ARG A 83 7.52 -11.85 10.69
CA ARG A 83 7.07 -10.93 11.74
C ARG A 83 6.51 -9.66 11.11
N ALA A 84 5.46 -9.80 10.30
CA ALA A 84 4.71 -8.69 9.75
C ALA A 84 3.56 -8.32 10.69
N ILE A 85 3.51 -7.08 11.13
CA ILE A 85 2.50 -6.58 12.05
C ILE A 85 1.51 -5.75 11.25
N GLY A 86 0.32 -6.31 10.99
CA GLY A 86 -0.73 -5.67 10.19
C GLY A 86 -1.27 -4.40 10.84
N LEU A 87 -1.43 -3.36 10.04
CA LEU A 87 -2.06 -2.10 10.42
C LEU A 87 -3.58 -2.23 10.25
N ALA A 88 -4.28 -2.59 11.32
CA ALA A 88 -5.71 -2.84 11.29
C ALA A 88 -6.50 -1.55 11.48
N ASN A 89 -7.35 -1.20 10.50
CA ASN A 89 -8.25 -0.06 10.61
C ASN A 89 -9.40 -0.39 11.60
N PRO A 90 -9.64 0.43 12.62
CA PRO A 90 -10.68 0.14 13.62
C PRO A 90 -12.08 0.00 13.03
N GLY A 91 -12.39 0.67 11.92
CA GLY A 91 -13.69 0.60 11.24
C GLY A 91 -13.90 -0.68 10.42
N LEU A 92 -12.85 -1.50 10.22
CA LEU A 92 -12.89 -2.72 9.40
C LEU A 92 -12.80 -4.01 10.23
N ALA A 93 -12.83 -3.91 11.56
CA ALA A 93 -12.81 -5.08 12.43
C ALA A 93 -13.92 -6.09 12.06
N PRO A 94 -13.66 -7.42 12.08
CA PRO A 94 -12.46 -8.09 12.59
C PRO A 94 -11.31 -8.22 11.57
N ASN A 95 -11.44 -7.67 10.36
CA ASN A 95 -10.42 -7.77 9.32
C ASN A 95 -9.21 -6.89 9.65
N ALA A 96 -8.01 -7.44 9.51
CA ALA A 96 -6.76 -6.71 9.71
C ALA A 96 -6.34 -5.95 8.44
N PHE A 97 -7.25 -5.15 7.85
CA PHE A 97 -7.01 -4.35 6.66
C PHE A 97 -6.79 -2.88 7.02
N ILE A 98 -5.92 -2.18 6.28
CA ILE A 98 -5.72 -0.74 6.47
C ILE A 98 -6.81 0.08 5.76
N SER A 99 -7.33 -0.45 4.65
CA SER A 99 -8.48 0.07 3.90
C SER A 99 -9.29 -1.08 3.29
N PRO A 100 -10.45 -0.82 2.66
CA PRO A 100 -11.23 -1.87 2.00
C PRO A 100 -10.50 -2.61 0.87
N THR A 101 -9.46 -2.02 0.30
CA THR A 101 -8.72 -2.52 -0.88
C THR A 101 -7.25 -2.80 -0.59
N LEU A 102 -6.70 -2.21 0.48
CA LEU A 102 -5.27 -2.26 0.81
C LEU A 102 -5.05 -2.95 2.16
N TRP A 103 -3.98 -3.72 2.21
CA TRP A 103 -3.37 -4.23 3.42
C TRP A 103 -1.99 -3.61 3.58
N ALA A 104 -1.60 -3.32 4.81
CA ALA A 104 -0.26 -2.85 5.11
C ALA A 104 0.23 -3.41 6.44
N ALA A 105 1.53 -3.61 6.53
CA ALA A 105 2.20 -4.08 7.75
C ALA A 105 3.55 -3.40 7.94
N ILE A 106 4.00 -3.39 9.19
CA ILE A 106 5.39 -3.17 9.54
C ILE A 106 6.06 -4.53 9.61
N GLN A 107 7.08 -4.75 8.80
CA GLN A 107 7.92 -5.94 8.88
C GLN A 107 9.25 -5.61 9.57
N TYR A 108 9.66 -6.47 10.47
CA TYR A 108 10.92 -6.39 11.22
C TYR A 108 11.74 -7.64 10.98
N LEU A 109 12.95 -7.46 10.48
CA LEU A 109 13.93 -8.54 10.32
C LEU A 109 15.16 -8.24 11.20
N GLY A 110 15.38 -9.10 12.18
CA GLY A 110 16.48 -8.98 13.13
C GLY A 110 17.85 -9.26 12.51
N PRO A 111 18.92 -9.07 13.30
CA PRO A 111 20.29 -9.39 12.87
C PRO A 111 20.42 -10.84 12.41
N ARG A 112 21.10 -11.07 11.28
CA ARG A 112 21.41 -12.41 10.74
C ARG A 112 20.21 -13.31 10.44
N GLU A 113 19.00 -12.78 10.42
CA GLU A 113 17.79 -13.55 10.13
C GLU A 113 17.53 -13.71 8.63
N VAL A 114 16.87 -14.82 8.31
CA VAL A 114 16.43 -15.17 6.95
C VAL A 114 14.93 -15.41 6.96
N ALA A 115 14.19 -14.77 6.06
CA ALA A 115 12.80 -15.08 5.74
C ALA A 115 12.78 -15.91 4.44
N PRO A 116 12.35 -17.19 4.49
CA PRO A 116 12.38 -18.09 3.32
C PRO A 116 11.54 -17.57 2.14
N GLU A 117 11.86 -18.07 0.95
CA GLU A 117 11.11 -17.70 -0.25
C GLU A 117 9.71 -18.30 -0.24
N HIS A 118 8.76 -17.51 -0.69
CA HIS A 118 7.39 -17.91 -0.99
C HIS A 118 6.83 -17.03 -2.11
N ARG A 119 5.66 -17.37 -2.60
CA ARG A 119 4.90 -16.52 -3.52
C ARG A 119 3.43 -16.48 -3.18
N HIS A 120 2.78 -15.42 -3.61
CA HIS A 120 1.35 -15.21 -3.45
C HIS A 120 0.79 -14.46 -4.67
N SER A 121 -0.52 -14.52 -4.85
CA SER A 121 -1.19 -13.84 -5.98
C SER A 121 -1.16 -12.31 -5.88
N GLN A 122 -1.09 -11.77 -4.67
CA GLN A 122 -1.13 -10.34 -4.41
C GLN A 122 0.10 -9.62 -4.94
N ASN A 123 -0.11 -8.41 -5.48
CA ASN A 123 0.97 -7.46 -5.70
C ASN A 123 1.44 -6.89 -4.37
N ALA A 124 2.74 -6.76 -4.21
CA ALA A 124 3.36 -6.21 -3.01
C ALA A 124 4.43 -5.18 -3.35
N PHE A 125 4.53 -4.16 -2.51
CA PHE A 125 5.69 -3.28 -2.45
C PHE A 125 6.30 -3.29 -1.06
N ARG A 126 7.58 -2.91 -0.97
CA ARG A 126 8.29 -2.63 0.27
C ARG A 126 8.85 -1.23 0.23
N PHE A 127 8.57 -0.45 1.25
CA PHE A 127 9.17 0.86 1.43
C PHE A 127 10.02 0.86 2.69
N VAL A 128 11.33 1.07 2.54
CA VAL A 128 12.28 0.96 3.64
C VAL A 128 12.25 2.19 4.53
N VAL A 129 11.86 1.99 5.80
CA VAL A 129 11.73 3.07 6.79
C VAL A 129 13.00 3.29 7.57
N ASP A 130 13.66 2.19 8.00
CA ASP A 130 14.85 2.26 8.84
C ASP A 130 15.77 1.06 8.61
N GLY A 131 17.09 1.31 8.66
CA GLY A 131 18.14 0.30 8.50
C GLY A 131 18.65 0.15 7.06
N GLU A 132 19.65 -0.70 6.93
CA GLU A 132 20.32 -1.05 5.68
C GLU A 132 20.90 -2.46 5.76
N GLY A 133 21.27 -3.03 4.59
CA GLY A 133 22.01 -4.29 4.53
C GLY A 133 21.16 -5.56 4.46
N VAL A 134 19.83 -5.44 4.57
CA VAL A 134 18.92 -6.49 4.15
C VAL A 134 18.82 -6.47 2.63
N TRP A 135 18.61 -7.62 2.04
CA TRP A 135 18.29 -7.76 0.64
C TRP A 135 17.15 -8.74 0.44
N THR A 136 16.39 -8.52 -0.62
CA THR A 136 15.32 -9.41 -1.05
C THR A 136 15.72 -10.09 -2.34
N VAL A 137 15.32 -11.35 -2.51
CA VAL A 137 15.40 -12.06 -3.79
C VAL A 137 14.00 -12.06 -4.39
N VAL A 138 13.87 -11.67 -5.64
CA VAL A 138 12.61 -11.73 -6.39
C VAL A 138 12.86 -12.52 -7.67
N ASN A 139 12.29 -13.72 -7.78
CA ASN A 139 12.54 -14.66 -8.89
C ASN A 139 14.04 -14.84 -9.19
N GLY A 140 14.85 -15.02 -8.14
CA GLY A 140 16.29 -15.19 -8.24
C GLY A 140 17.08 -13.92 -8.59
N ASP A 141 16.45 -12.73 -8.60
CA ASP A 141 17.13 -11.44 -8.75
C ASP A 141 17.33 -10.79 -7.37
N PRO A 142 18.55 -10.73 -6.85
CA PRO A 142 18.82 -10.14 -5.53
C PRO A 142 18.82 -8.62 -5.60
N VAL A 143 18.09 -8.00 -4.71
CA VAL A 143 17.86 -6.55 -4.64
C VAL A 143 18.21 -6.04 -3.25
N ARG A 144 19.25 -5.22 -3.11
CA ARG A 144 19.61 -4.56 -1.85
C ARG A 144 18.51 -3.60 -1.42
N MET A 145 18.39 -3.45 -0.11
CA MET A 145 17.44 -2.56 0.53
C MET A 145 18.18 -1.51 1.36
N SER A 146 17.88 -0.25 1.12
CA SER A 146 18.39 0.88 1.91
C SER A 146 17.26 1.84 2.23
N ARG A 147 17.40 2.62 3.30
CA ARG A 147 16.36 3.56 3.74
C ARG A 147 15.89 4.46 2.60
N GLY A 148 14.58 4.52 2.39
CA GLY A 148 13.92 5.30 1.35
C GLY A 148 13.77 4.58 0.01
N ASP A 149 14.40 3.40 -0.17
CA ASP A 149 14.18 2.58 -1.37
C ASP A 149 12.76 2.03 -1.38
N LEU A 150 12.17 2.02 -2.57
CA LEU A 150 10.92 1.33 -2.88
C LEU A 150 11.25 0.09 -3.70
N LEU A 151 10.81 -1.08 -3.22
CA LEU A 151 10.99 -2.36 -3.91
C LEU A 151 9.64 -2.94 -4.30
N LEU A 152 9.60 -3.61 -5.44
CA LEU A 152 8.38 -4.25 -5.95
C LEU A 152 8.50 -5.77 -5.91
N THR A 153 7.41 -6.40 -5.55
CA THR A 153 7.21 -7.85 -5.69
C THR A 153 5.85 -8.07 -6.36
N PRO A 154 5.80 -8.09 -7.69
CA PRO A 154 4.57 -8.38 -8.42
C PRO A 154 4.02 -9.75 -8.05
N GLY A 155 2.70 -9.90 -8.10
CA GLY A 155 2.02 -11.16 -7.77
C GLY A 155 2.56 -12.36 -8.54
N GLY A 156 2.60 -13.51 -7.89
CA GLY A 156 3.10 -14.77 -8.43
C GLY A 156 4.62 -14.96 -8.40
N ASN A 157 5.41 -13.93 -8.03
CA ASN A 157 6.86 -14.01 -7.98
C ASN A 157 7.35 -14.59 -6.64
N PHE A 158 8.22 -15.60 -6.69
CA PHE A 158 8.92 -16.06 -5.49
C PHE A 158 9.81 -14.97 -4.94
N HIS A 159 9.76 -14.79 -3.61
CA HIS A 159 10.57 -13.79 -2.93
C HIS A 159 10.86 -14.17 -1.46
N GLY A 160 12.04 -13.79 -1.00
CA GLY A 160 12.51 -13.99 0.35
C GLY A 160 13.45 -12.87 0.77
N HIS A 161 13.90 -12.86 2.04
CA HIS A 161 14.76 -11.81 2.57
C HIS A 161 15.90 -12.39 3.37
N GLN A 162 17.05 -11.73 3.32
CA GLN A 162 18.19 -12.03 4.16
C GLN A 162 18.76 -10.77 4.77
N ASN A 163 18.98 -10.81 6.07
CA ASN A 163 19.77 -9.82 6.80
C ASN A 163 21.17 -10.39 7.07
N VAL A 164 22.18 -9.85 6.41
CA VAL A 164 23.58 -10.28 6.61
C VAL A 164 24.33 -9.40 7.60
N THR A 165 23.63 -8.45 8.27
CA THR A 165 24.22 -7.49 9.19
C THR A 165 23.93 -7.85 10.65
N ASP A 166 24.59 -7.13 11.56
CA ASP A 166 24.32 -7.19 13.01
C ASP A 166 23.27 -6.14 13.47
N GLN A 167 22.63 -5.47 12.51
CA GLN A 167 21.58 -4.50 12.75
C GLN A 167 20.22 -5.00 12.22
N ALA A 168 19.16 -4.70 12.94
CA ALA A 168 17.82 -4.99 12.45
C ALA A 168 17.38 -3.97 11.38
N MET A 169 16.45 -4.37 10.54
CA MET A 169 15.85 -3.51 9.53
C MET A 169 14.33 -3.55 9.59
N THR A 170 13.72 -2.41 9.29
CA THR A 170 12.26 -2.27 9.32
C THR A 170 11.76 -1.60 8.05
N TRP A 171 10.71 -2.16 7.48
CA TRP A 171 10.05 -1.60 6.29
C TRP A 171 8.53 -1.74 6.37
N ILE A 172 7.85 -1.03 5.49
CA ILE A 172 6.42 -1.18 5.27
C ILE A 172 6.21 -2.12 4.10
N ASP A 173 5.41 -3.15 4.30
CA ASP A 173 4.80 -3.93 3.22
C ASP A 173 3.41 -3.36 2.93
N GLY A 174 3.09 -3.16 1.66
CA GLY A 174 1.73 -2.85 1.22
C GLY A 174 1.30 -3.82 0.12
N LEU A 175 0.10 -4.39 0.28
CA LEU A 175 -0.45 -5.41 -0.59
C LEU A 175 -1.92 -5.14 -0.91
N ASP A 176 -2.38 -5.67 -2.04
CA ASP A 176 -3.79 -5.68 -2.46
C ASP A 176 -4.58 -6.90 -1.95
N ILE A 177 -4.24 -7.40 -0.74
CA ILE A 177 -4.88 -8.58 -0.13
C ILE A 177 -6.42 -8.47 -0.10
N PRO A 178 -7.03 -7.36 0.38
CA PRO A 178 -8.48 -7.27 0.43
C PRO A 178 -9.12 -7.33 -0.95
N PHE A 179 -8.48 -6.72 -1.95
CA PHE A 179 -8.94 -6.75 -3.34
C PHE A 179 -8.89 -8.17 -3.92
N SER A 180 -7.77 -8.86 -3.78
CA SER A 180 -7.63 -10.25 -4.27
C SER A 180 -8.54 -11.21 -3.53
N GLN A 181 -8.82 -10.97 -2.24
CA GLN A 181 -9.78 -11.75 -1.47
C GLN A 181 -11.22 -11.55 -1.98
N GLN A 182 -11.61 -10.31 -2.30
CA GLN A 182 -12.93 -10.01 -2.86
C GLN A 182 -13.14 -10.64 -4.24
N MET A 183 -12.07 -10.83 -4.99
CA MET A 183 -12.10 -11.47 -6.31
C MET A 183 -11.93 -12.99 -6.28
N ASP A 184 -11.76 -13.61 -5.11
CA ASP A 184 -11.52 -15.04 -4.94
C ASP A 184 -10.28 -15.57 -5.70
N VAL A 185 -9.26 -14.72 -5.91
CA VAL A 185 -8.03 -15.08 -6.65
C VAL A 185 -6.80 -15.26 -5.73
N GLY A 186 -7.01 -15.27 -4.42
CA GLY A 186 -5.94 -15.40 -3.43
C GLY A 186 -5.32 -16.79 -3.40
N PHE A 187 -4.00 -16.89 -3.55
CA PHE A 187 -3.22 -18.11 -3.24
C PHE A 187 -1.93 -17.76 -2.53
N PHE A 188 -1.36 -18.74 -1.88
CA PHE A 188 -0.06 -18.70 -1.23
C PHE A 188 0.67 -20.02 -1.45
N GLU A 189 1.97 -19.98 -1.70
CA GLU A 189 2.82 -21.15 -1.92
C GLU A 189 4.20 -20.95 -1.26
N PHE A 190 4.62 -21.93 -0.47
CA PHE A 190 5.96 -21.97 0.08
C PHE A 190 6.99 -22.26 -1.00
N GLY A 191 8.08 -21.53 -0.97
CA GLY A 191 9.27 -21.77 -1.79
C GLY A 191 10.25 -22.70 -1.11
N PRO A 192 11.50 -22.77 -1.62
CA PRO A 192 12.56 -23.52 -0.99
C PRO A 192 12.95 -22.91 0.37
N ASP A 193 13.39 -23.76 1.31
CA ASP A 193 13.81 -23.32 2.66
C ASP A 193 15.04 -22.40 2.63
N GLN A 194 15.85 -22.51 1.58
CA GLN A 194 17.01 -21.64 1.37
C GLN A 194 16.73 -20.67 0.23
N LEU A 195 17.26 -19.44 0.35
CA LEU A 195 17.17 -18.47 -0.72
C LEU A 195 17.90 -18.98 -1.98
N THR A 196 17.30 -18.73 -3.14
CA THR A 196 17.86 -19.11 -4.43
C THR A 196 19.11 -18.30 -4.82
N CYS A 197 19.38 -17.21 -4.11
CA CYS A 197 20.55 -16.37 -4.28
C CYS A 197 21.16 -16.02 -2.92
N LEU A 198 22.44 -16.26 -2.73
CA LEU A 198 23.17 -16.03 -1.48
C LEU A 198 24.05 -14.79 -1.49
N GLU A 199 24.16 -14.13 -2.63
CA GLU A 199 24.95 -12.91 -2.81
C GLU A 199 24.12 -11.82 -3.47
N THR A 200 24.42 -10.56 -3.19
CA THR A 200 23.74 -9.42 -3.79
C THR A 200 24.72 -8.46 -4.44
N PRO A 201 24.59 -8.17 -5.73
CA PRO A 201 25.35 -7.13 -6.40
C PRO A 201 24.93 -5.73 -5.91
N GLU A 202 25.67 -4.70 -6.27
CA GLU A 202 25.29 -3.31 -5.98
C GLU A 202 23.94 -2.94 -6.61
N TYR A 203 23.72 -3.39 -7.84
CA TYR A 203 22.45 -3.22 -8.59
C TYR A 203 21.95 -4.57 -9.06
N SER A 204 20.68 -4.82 -8.89
CA SER A 204 19.98 -6.01 -9.39
C SER A 204 19.99 -6.06 -10.93
N ARG A 205 19.69 -7.23 -11.49
CA ARG A 205 19.59 -7.39 -12.95
C ARG A 205 18.53 -6.49 -13.55
N SER A 206 17.39 -6.36 -12.86
CA SER A 206 16.30 -5.49 -13.32
C SER A 206 16.72 -4.02 -13.34
N GLU A 207 17.45 -3.54 -12.33
CA GLU A 207 17.96 -2.17 -12.31
C GLU A 207 18.97 -1.92 -13.43
N ARG A 208 19.93 -2.84 -13.61
CA ARG A 208 20.93 -2.71 -14.69
C ARG A 208 20.33 -2.67 -16.09
N LEU A 209 19.16 -3.28 -16.28
CA LEU A 209 18.48 -3.30 -17.58
C LEU A 209 17.56 -2.10 -17.78
N TRP A 210 16.86 -1.64 -16.72
CA TRP A 210 15.74 -0.71 -16.85
C TRP A 210 15.96 0.68 -16.23
N CYS A 211 16.93 0.87 -15.34
CA CYS A 211 17.11 2.15 -14.64
C CYS A 211 17.92 3.18 -15.45
N HIS A 212 17.57 3.35 -16.72
CA HIS A 212 18.18 4.35 -17.59
C HIS A 212 17.10 5.35 -18.04
N PRO A 213 17.16 6.63 -17.59
CA PRO A 213 16.12 7.60 -17.89
C PRO A 213 15.86 7.76 -19.40
N GLY A 214 14.60 7.57 -19.78
CA GLY A 214 14.16 7.73 -21.18
C GLY A 214 14.61 6.62 -22.15
N LEU A 215 15.30 5.59 -21.67
CA LEU A 215 15.77 4.48 -22.49
C LEU A 215 15.01 3.20 -22.16
N ARG A 216 14.42 2.56 -23.18
CA ARG A 216 13.72 1.29 -23.07
C ARG A 216 14.53 0.19 -23.79
N PRO A 217 14.87 -0.91 -23.12
CA PRO A 217 15.48 -2.07 -23.80
C PRO A 217 14.52 -2.64 -24.86
N LEU A 218 15.07 -3.13 -25.98
CA LEU A 218 14.28 -3.79 -27.02
C LEU A 218 14.15 -5.29 -26.79
N VAL A 219 14.78 -5.84 -25.77
CA VAL A 219 14.69 -7.26 -25.39
C VAL A 219 13.59 -7.44 -24.33
N GLY A 220 12.92 -8.59 -24.34
CA GLY A 220 11.92 -8.93 -23.31
C GLY A 220 10.66 -8.06 -23.36
N LEU A 221 10.25 -7.60 -24.53
CA LEU A 221 9.13 -6.68 -24.75
C LEU A 221 7.72 -7.30 -24.54
N GLN A 222 7.58 -8.30 -23.72
CA GLN A 222 6.23 -8.68 -23.28
C GLN A 222 5.73 -7.59 -22.36
N ASP A 223 4.59 -6.99 -22.68
CA ASP A 223 3.95 -5.98 -21.83
C ASP A 223 3.62 -6.61 -20.47
N THR A 224 4.36 -6.20 -19.47
CA THR A 224 4.10 -6.59 -18.08
C THR A 224 3.17 -5.58 -17.44
N VAL A 225 2.12 -6.07 -16.80
CA VAL A 225 1.14 -5.23 -16.09
C VAL A 225 1.82 -4.48 -14.93
N SER A 226 2.78 -5.12 -14.29
CA SER A 226 3.61 -4.50 -13.25
C SER A 226 4.95 -4.04 -13.82
N SER A 227 5.57 -3.05 -13.18
CA SER A 227 6.89 -2.55 -13.57
C SER A 227 7.94 -3.66 -13.56
N PRO A 228 8.81 -3.73 -14.58
CA PRO A 228 9.93 -4.64 -14.60
C PRO A 228 11.09 -4.21 -13.68
N ILE A 229 11.06 -3.00 -13.12
CA ILE A 229 12.09 -2.50 -12.20
C ILE A 229 11.82 -3.05 -10.80
N GLY A 230 12.75 -3.81 -10.23
CA GLY A 230 12.64 -4.38 -8.88
C GLY A 230 12.85 -3.37 -7.76
N ALA A 231 13.57 -2.26 -8.02
CA ALA A 231 13.81 -1.22 -7.01
C ALA A 231 13.87 0.19 -7.62
N TYR A 232 13.23 1.12 -6.93
CA TYR A 232 13.31 2.57 -7.16
C TYR A 232 14.13 3.17 -6.02
N ARG A 233 15.34 3.62 -6.33
CA ARG A 233 16.32 4.05 -5.31
C ARG A 233 16.02 5.43 -4.78
N TRP A 234 16.16 5.58 -3.47
CA TRP A 234 15.97 6.86 -2.78
C TRP A 234 16.74 8.02 -3.41
N LYS A 235 17.98 7.81 -3.81
CA LYS A 235 18.81 8.87 -4.43
C LYS A 235 18.15 9.51 -5.65
N TYR A 236 17.38 8.76 -6.44
CA TYR A 236 16.67 9.31 -7.61
C TYR A 236 15.36 10.00 -7.20
N THR A 237 14.65 9.45 -6.22
CA THR A 237 13.46 10.07 -5.65
C THR A 237 13.82 11.43 -5.02
N ASP A 238 14.84 11.46 -4.19
CA ASP A 238 15.33 12.68 -3.52
C ASP A 238 15.79 13.72 -4.53
N ALA A 239 16.59 13.33 -5.53
CA ALA A 239 17.05 14.22 -6.59
C ALA A 239 15.88 14.83 -7.38
N ALA A 240 14.89 14.02 -7.77
CA ALA A 240 13.72 14.48 -8.53
C ALA A 240 12.90 15.51 -7.74
N LEU A 241 12.68 15.30 -6.45
CA LEU A 241 11.95 16.23 -5.59
C LEU A 241 12.73 17.53 -5.36
N ASN A 242 14.05 17.44 -5.16
CA ASN A 242 14.91 18.61 -4.99
C ASN A 242 14.94 19.47 -6.26
N GLN A 243 15.05 18.84 -7.44
CA GLN A 243 15.06 19.56 -8.72
C GLN A 243 13.72 20.28 -8.99
N GLN A 244 12.57 19.67 -8.64
CA GLN A 244 11.27 20.36 -8.75
C GLN A 244 11.24 21.63 -7.91
N LEU A 245 11.67 21.56 -6.63
CA LEU A 245 11.72 22.73 -5.74
C LEU A 245 12.74 23.77 -6.17
N GLN A 246 13.84 23.36 -6.77
CA GLN A 246 14.84 24.28 -7.32
C GLN A 246 14.30 25.01 -8.55
N LEU A 247 13.72 24.30 -9.51
CA LEU A 247 13.11 24.90 -10.70
C LEU A 247 11.99 25.88 -10.33
N GLU A 248 11.18 25.55 -9.31
CA GLU A 248 10.19 26.49 -8.79
C GLU A 248 10.85 27.78 -8.27
N ALA A 249 11.94 27.66 -7.51
CA ALA A 249 12.68 28.82 -7.00
C ALA A 249 13.31 29.67 -8.13
N GLU A 250 13.61 29.07 -9.26
CA GLU A 250 14.08 29.71 -10.49
C GLU A 250 12.93 30.32 -11.32
N GLY A 251 11.67 30.17 -10.88
CA GLY A 251 10.48 30.73 -11.54
C GLY A 251 9.81 29.80 -12.56
N HIS A 252 10.17 28.51 -12.61
CA HIS A 252 9.57 27.54 -13.50
C HIS A 252 8.42 26.76 -12.81
N PRO A 253 7.32 26.43 -13.52
CA PRO A 253 6.22 25.64 -12.97
C PRO A 253 6.63 24.15 -12.90
N ALA A 254 7.22 23.72 -11.79
CA ALA A 254 7.76 22.37 -11.61
C ALA A 254 7.18 21.62 -10.40
N THR A 255 6.37 22.28 -9.57
CA THR A 255 5.74 21.70 -8.38
C THR A 255 4.23 21.59 -8.56
N ILE A 256 3.59 20.68 -7.80
CA ILE A 256 2.12 20.49 -7.88
C ILE A 256 1.34 21.62 -7.19
N ALA A 257 1.97 22.32 -6.26
CA ALA A 257 1.51 23.53 -5.62
C ALA A 257 2.74 24.25 -5.04
N PRO A 258 2.68 25.56 -4.75
CA PRO A 258 3.83 26.31 -4.22
C PRO A 258 4.48 25.62 -3.01
N GLY A 259 5.78 25.30 -3.15
CA GLY A 259 6.56 24.58 -2.14
C GLY A 259 6.19 23.10 -1.92
N HIS A 260 5.43 22.50 -2.83
CA HIS A 260 5.01 21.10 -2.76
C HIS A 260 5.44 20.33 -4.01
N ALA A 261 6.58 19.67 -3.94
CA ALA A 261 7.06 18.74 -4.96
C ALA A 261 6.45 17.34 -4.73
N ALA A 262 6.19 16.64 -5.83
CA ALA A 262 5.73 15.26 -5.76
C ALA A 262 6.14 14.45 -6.99
N ILE A 263 6.37 13.15 -6.80
CA ILE A 263 6.61 12.20 -7.88
C ILE A 263 5.64 11.02 -7.77
N ARG A 264 5.33 10.43 -8.89
CA ARG A 264 4.70 9.12 -8.99
C ARG A 264 5.72 8.12 -9.52
N TYR A 265 5.81 6.97 -8.88
CA TYR A 265 6.60 5.87 -9.40
C TYR A 265 5.85 5.25 -10.59
N VAL A 266 6.52 5.06 -11.71
CA VAL A 266 5.88 4.63 -12.96
C VAL A 266 6.52 3.37 -13.52
N ASN A 267 5.72 2.56 -14.20
CA ASN A 267 6.19 1.48 -15.01
C ASN A 267 6.83 2.07 -16.29
N PRO A 268 8.13 1.87 -16.55
CA PRO A 268 8.81 2.47 -17.70
C PRO A 268 8.33 1.92 -19.05
N MET A 269 7.61 0.80 -19.04
CA MET A 269 7.07 0.22 -20.27
C MET A 269 5.80 0.92 -20.75
N THR A 270 4.96 1.37 -19.81
CA THR A 270 3.61 1.87 -20.09
C THR A 270 3.43 3.34 -19.71
N GLY A 271 4.25 3.86 -18.80
CA GLY A 271 4.04 5.18 -18.17
C GLY A 271 2.89 5.20 -17.14
N SER A 272 2.24 4.04 -16.89
CA SER A 272 1.21 3.89 -15.86
C SER A 272 1.80 3.66 -14.48
N ASP A 273 0.96 3.36 -13.50
CA ASP A 273 1.39 3.01 -12.15
C ASP A 273 2.28 1.74 -12.17
N VAL A 274 3.14 1.61 -11.18
CA VAL A 274 4.11 0.48 -11.09
C VAL A 274 3.44 -0.87 -10.91
N MET A 275 2.22 -0.88 -10.39
CA MET A 275 1.37 -2.07 -10.22
C MET A 275 -0.08 -1.73 -10.58
N PRO A 276 -0.89 -2.72 -11.02
CA PRO A 276 -2.23 -2.46 -11.54
C PRO A 276 -3.24 -1.97 -10.50
N THR A 277 -3.02 -2.30 -9.22
CA THR A 277 -3.98 -2.10 -8.12
C THR A 277 -3.50 -1.10 -7.07
N ILE A 278 -2.25 -0.66 -7.16
CA ILE A 278 -1.63 0.21 -6.15
C ILE A 278 -0.84 1.31 -6.84
N ARG A 279 -1.18 2.56 -6.55
CA ARG A 279 -0.40 3.74 -6.91
C ARG A 279 0.57 4.08 -5.81
N LEU A 280 1.81 4.41 -6.18
CA LEU A 280 2.88 4.78 -5.27
C LEU A 280 3.41 6.16 -5.63
N GLU A 281 3.51 7.04 -4.63
CA GLU A 281 3.92 8.43 -4.79
C GLU A 281 4.86 8.84 -3.64
N PHE A 282 5.60 9.90 -3.86
CA PHE A 282 6.37 10.54 -2.82
C PHE A 282 6.18 12.05 -2.88
N HIS A 283 5.95 12.67 -1.72
CA HIS A 283 5.66 14.09 -1.58
C HIS A 283 6.69 14.75 -0.68
N ARG A 284 7.11 15.96 -1.05
CA ARG A 284 7.98 16.83 -0.25
C ARG A 284 7.36 18.22 -0.14
N LEU A 285 7.04 18.62 1.07
CA LEU A 285 6.53 19.96 1.37
C LEU A 285 7.63 20.77 2.07
N ARG A 286 7.85 22.01 1.63
CA ARG A 286 8.68 22.97 2.37
C ARG A 286 8.05 23.33 3.70
N ALA A 287 8.85 23.71 4.67
CA ALA A 287 8.36 24.23 5.97
C ALA A 287 7.36 25.38 5.76
N GLY A 288 6.26 25.36 6.51
CA GLY A 288 5.19 26.35 6.42
C GLY A 288 4.15 26.08 5.33
N VAL A 289 4.37 25.14 4.43
CA VAL A 289 3.39 24.81 3.37
C VAL A 289 2.16 24.13 3.98
N GLN A 290 1.00 24.59 3.55
CA GLN A 290 -0.30 23.96 3.81
C GLN A 290 -0.96 23.60 2.48
N THR A 291 -1.42 22.35 2.34
CA THR A 291 -2.15 21.92 1.15
C THR A 291 -3.59 22.40 1.20
N ALA A 292 -4.22 22.53 0.03
CA ALA A 292 -5.66 22.76 -0.05
C ALA A 292 -6.43 21.61 0.58
N LEU A 293 -7.59 21.94 1.17
CA LEU A 293 -8.55 20.93 1.63
C LEU A 293 -9.12 20.18 0.43
N ARG A 294 -9.09 18.86 0.47
CA ARG A 294 -9.57 18.00 -0.62
C ARG A 294 -10.32 16.78 -0.11
N ARG A 295 -11.04 16.11 -1.00
CA ARG A 295 -11.63 14.80 -0.83
C ARG A 295 -11.32 13.97 -2.07
N ASP A 296 -10.94 12.73 -1.86
CA ASP A 296 -10.66 11.81 -2.95
C ASP A 296 -11.60 10.60 -2.87
N VAL A 297 -11.90 9.99 -4.01
CA VAL A 297 -12.49 8.66 -4.09
C VAL A 297 -11.35 7.65 -4.00
N GLY A 298 -11.56 6.55 -3.28
CA GLY A 298 -10.50 5.61 -2.95
C GLY A 298 -9.82 5.94 -1.61
N SER A 299 -9.00 5.03 -1.15
CA SER A 299 -8.27 5.16 0.11
C SER A 299 -6.82 5.52 -0.14
N THR A 300 -6.25 6.33 0.72
CA THR A 300 -4.82 6.64 0.67
C THR A 300 -4.17 6.47 2.04
N VAL A 301 -2.95 5.99 2.01
CA VAL A 301 -2.11 5.81 3.20
C VAL A 301 -0.83 6.60 3.01
N PHE A 302 -0.43 7.28 4.07
CA PHE A 302 0.83 8.00 4.12
C PHE A 302 1.73 7.46 5.22
N GLN A 303 3.02 7.50 4.97
CA GLN A 303 4.08 7.34 5.96
C GLN A 303 4.94 8.59 5.98
N VAL A 304 5.17 9.14 7.17
CA VAL A 304 6.08 10.26 7.37
C VAL A 304 7.52 9.75 7.29
N PHE A 305 8.17 9.99 6.17
CA PHE A 305 9.54 9.55 5.95
C PHE A 305 10.55 10.44 6.70
N GLU A 306 10.34 11.76 6.63
CA GLU A 306 11.20 12.72 7.35
C GLU A 306 10.42 13.99 7.70
N GLY A 307 10.84 14.64 8.79
CA GLY A 307 10.28 15.92 9.23
C GLY A 307 9.08 15.79 10.16
N ARG A 308 8.37 16.90 10.35
CA ARG A 308 7.22 17.06 11.24
C ARG A 308 6.17 17.96 10.60
N GLY A 309 4.91 17.64 10.89
CA GLY A 309 3.77 18.38 10.39
C GLY A 309 2.48 17.92 11.07
N SER A 310 1.38 18.11 10.38
CA SER A 310 0.09 17.61 10.81
C SER A 310 -0.78 17.25 9.60
N VAL A 311 -1.76 16.40 9.83
CA VAL A 311 -2.88 16.15 8.92
C VAL A 311 -4.18 16.58 9.61
N VAL A 312 -5.01 17.28 8.86
CA VAL A 312 -6.41 17.53 9.26
C VAL A 312 -7.29 16.51 8.53
N MET A 313 -8.05 15.71 9.24
CA MET A 313 -8.98 14.74 8.70
C MET A 313 -10.38 14.95 9.31
N ASN A 314 -11.39 15.23 8.48
CA ASN A 314 -12.74 15.61 8.93
C ASN A 314 -12.75 16.71 10.01
N GLY A 315 -11.89 17.71 9.87
CA GLY A 315 -11.77 18.83 10.82
C GLY A 315 -10.97 18.53 12.09
N GLN A 316 -10.51 17.30 12.30
CA GLN A 316 -9.64 16.94 13.42
C GLN A 316 -8.16 17.01 13.00
N THR A 317 -7.36 17.72 13.77
CA THR A 317 -5.92 17.86 13.53
C THR A 317 -5.14 16.80 14.30
N HIS A 318 -4.26 16.10 13.59
CA HIS A 318 -3.36 15.10 14.12
C HIS A 318 -1.92 15.53 13.87
N ALA A 319 -1.15 15.74 14.94
CA ALA A 319 0.29 16.01 14.83
C ALA A 319 1.01 14.76 14.36
N LEU A 320 1.99 14.95 13.46
CA LEU A 320 2.74 13.89 12.81
C LEU A 320 4.25 14.14 12.96
N GLU A 321 4.97 13.05 13.14
CA GLU A 321 6.44 13.04 13.19
C GLU A 321 7.00 11.85 12.39
N LYS A 322 8.29 11.88 12.15
CA LYS A 322 9.02 10.83 11.42
C LYS A 322 8.60 9.43 11.85
N GLY A 323 8.26 8.59 10.90
CA GLY A 323 7.84 7.21 11.07
C GLY A 323 6.33 7.01 11.20
N ASP A 324 5.56 8.02 11.60
CA ASP A 324 4.11 7.92 11.76
C ASP A 324 3.43 7.50 10.44
N LEU A 325 2.38 6.68 10.58
CA LEU A 325 1.53 6.28 9.46
C LEU A 325 0.10 6.76 9.69
N PHE A 326 -0.60 7.08 8.62
CA PHE A 326 -2.02 7.41 8.70
C PHE A 326 -2.77 7.01 7.44
N VAL A 327 -4.05 6.68 7.61
CA VAL A 327 -4.96 6.33 6.52
C VAL A 327 -6.07 7.36 6.41
N ILE A 328 -6.34 7.75 5.18
CA ILE A 328 -7.45 8.61 4.79
C ILE A 328 -8.39 7.76 3.94
N PRO A 329 -9.51 7.31 4.48
CA PRO A 329 -10.52 6.58 3.71
C PRO A 329 -11.16 7.44 2.63
N SER A 330 -11.80 6.77 1.68
CA SER A 330 -12.58 7.41 0.61
C SER A 330 -13.52 8.48 1.16
N TRP A 331 -13.56 9.63 0.48
CA TRP A 331 -14.46 10.76 0.75
C TRP A 331 -14.25 11.52 2.07
N ILE A 332 -13.22 11.17 2.85
CA ILE A 332 -12.82 11.94 4.03
C ILE A 332 -12.16 13.23 3.56
N SER A 333 -12.57 14.38 4.12
CA SER A 333 -11.90 15.66 3.85
C SER A 333 -10.56 15.72 4.55
N TRP A 334 -9.51 16.19 3.86
CA TRP A 334 -8.18 16.25 4.44
C TRP A 334 -7.29 17.33 3.86
N SER A 335 -6.31 17.76 4.67
CA SER A 335 -5.20 18.61 4.24
C SER A 335 -3.96 18.33 5.08
N LEU A 336 -2.79 18.68 4.57
CA LEU A 336 -1.49 18.56 5.24
C LEU A 336 -0.96 19.93 5.60
N GLN A 337 -0.20 20.02 6.69
CA GLN A 337 0.55 21.20 7.08
C GLN A 337 1.96 20.79 7.49
N ALA A 338 2.98 21.33 6.83
CA ALA A 338 4.38 21.10 7.12
C ALA A 338 4.89 22.10 8.18
N GLN A 339 5.47 21.60 9.27
CA GLN A 339 6.16 22.43 10.27
C GLN A 339 7.66 22.58 9.93
N THR A 340 8.26 21.51 9.47
CA THR A 340 9.61 21.46 8.89
C THR A 340 9.50 21.04 7.43
N GLN A 341 10.60 20.86 6.70
CA GLN A 341 10.51 20.03 5.48
C GLN A 341 9.82 18.73 5.86
N PHE A 342 8.82 18.34 5.06
CA PHE A 342 7.91 17.24 5.40
C PHE A 342 7.83 16.28 4.22
N ASP A 343 8.49 15.15 4.36
CA ASP A 343 8.64 14.12 3.36
C ASP A 343 7.69 12.97 3.66
N LEU A 344 6.86 12.60 2.70
CA LEU A 344 5.78 11.63 2.84
C LEU A 344 5.83 10.61 1.71
N PHE A 345 5.96 9.34 2.05
CA PHE A 345 5.65 8.25 1.14
C PHE A 345 4.13 8.02 1.14
N ARG A 346 3.54 7.84 -0.04
CA ARG A 346 2.10 7.64 -0.21
C ARG A 346 1.82 6.40 -1.05
N PHE A 347 0.83 5.62 -0.65
CA PHE A 347 0.24 4.58 -1.49
C PHE A 347 -1.28 4.63 -1.44
N SER A 348 -1.92 4.29 -2.55
CA SER A 348 -3.37 4.39 -2.70
C SER A 348 -3.90 3.38 -3.70
N ASP A 349 -5.21 3.14 -3.65
CA ASP A 349 -5.97 2.34 -4.60
C ASP A 349 -6.59 3.20 -5.72
N ALA A 350 -6.25 4.47 -5.80
CA ALA A 350 -6.81 5.45 -6.73
C ALA A 350 -5.72 6.20 -7.50
#